data_63dfd20e3e5f30c8158e1cd9e88fd877
#
_entry.id   63dfd20e3e5f30c8158e1cd9e88fd877
#
_cell.length_a   1.000
_cell.length_b   1.000
_cell.length_c   1.000
_cell.angle_alpha   90.00
_cell.angle_beta   90.00
_cell.angle_gamma   90.00
#
_symmetry.space_group_name_H-M   'P 1'
#
loop_
_entity.id
_entity.type
_entity.pdbx_description
1 polymer ?
#
loop_
_entity_poly.entity_id
_entity_poly.type
_entity_poly.pdbx_seq_one_letter_code
_entity_poly.pdbx_strand_id
1 'polypeptide(L)'
;EYAGINGIRQDTHPYADFDMMSEWCKAVTDEYPDFNIVGETWLNSNVLVSFWQKDSRLAAPRNSNLRTVMDFPLMEQMNKAFDEETTDWNGGLYRLYDYLTQDLVYADPMNLLVFLDNHDTSRFYLNEEATQNIDRYKQALVFLLTTRGIPQIYYGTEILMAADKANGDGRLRCDFPGGWKYDPRNCFYEANRTPQQNEAFTYMQKLLQWRKGNEVIAKGRLKHFAPNKGIYVYARKYGN
;
A
#
# COMPACT_ATOMS: atom_id res chain seq x y z
N GLU A 1 25.90 8.51 1.56
CA GLU A 1 26.46 9.51 0.62
C GLU A 1 27.01 8.87 -0.65
N TYR A 2 27.89 7.86 -0.57
CA TYR A 2 28.54 7.26 -1.74
C TYR A 2 27.55 6.68 -2.77
N ALA A 3 26.50 6.01 -2.31
CA ALA A 3 25.51 5.38 -3.19
C ALA A 3 24.34 6.29 -3.58
N GLY A 4 24.22 7.48 -2.98
CA GLY A 4 23.16 8.44 -3.26
C GLY A 4 21.74 7.91 -2.98
N ILE A 5 21.58 6.95 -2.05
CA ILE A 5 20.26 6.40 -1.69
C ILE A 5 19.47 7.40 -0.85
N ASN A 6 18.13 7.40 -1.02
CA ASN A 6 17.24 8.37 -0.38
C ASN A 6 16.32 7.72 0.67
N GLY A 7 16.39 6.41 0.84
CA GLY A 7 15.59 5.66 1.81
C GLY A 7 15.96 4.19 1.83
N ILE A 8 15.48 3.47 2.83
CA ILE A 8 15.68 2.03 3.00
C ILE A 8 14.31 1.35 3.15
N ARG A 9 14.10 0.25 2.45
CA ARG A 9 13.10 -0.75 2.83
C ARG A 9 13.83 -1.88 3.54
N GLN A 10 13.56 -2.03 4.82
CA GLN A 10 14.15 -3.07 5.66
C GLN A 10 13.26 -4.31 5.65
N ASP A 11 13.76 -5.34 5.03
CA ASP A 11 13.14 -6.66 4.96
C ASP A 11 13.01 -7.29 6.35
N THR A 12 11.94 -8.03 6.59
CA THR A 12 11.72 -8.82 7.82
C THR A 12 12.05 -8.08 9.13
N HIS A 13 11.74 -6.80 9.21
CA HIS A 13 12.13 -5.92 10.31
C HIS A 13 11.85 -6.50 11.72
N PRO A 14 10.68 -7.14 11.98
CA PRO A 14 10.35 -7.69 13.30
C PRO A 14 11.12 -8.96 13.70
N TYR A 15 11.87 -9.57 12.80
CA TYR A 15 12.58 -10.82 13.09
C TYR A 15 13.96 -10.61 13.73
N ALA A 16 14.51 -9.40 13.61
CA ALA A 16 15.77 -9.05 14.26
C ALA A 16 15.53 -8.60 15.72
N ASP A 17 16.62 -8.51 16.49
CA ASP A 17 16.56 -7.99 17.86
C ASP A 17 16.01 -6.55 17.87
N PHE A 18 15.03 -6.31 18.74
CA PHE A 18 14.31 -5.03 18.79
C PHE A 18 15.23 -3.86 19.15
N ASP A 19 16.10 -4.03 20.13
CA ASP A 19 16.93 -2.94 20.63
C ASP A 19 18.02 -2.60 19.61
N MET A 20 18.61 -3.60 18.97
CA MET A 20 19.55 -3.41 17.86
C MET A 20 18.89 -2.67 16.70
N MET A 21 17.68 -3.05 16.30
CA MET A 21 16.96 -2.38 15.20
C MET A 21 16.55 -0.96 15.57
N SER A 22 16.17 -0.73 16.83
CA SER A 22 15.88 0.61 17.34
C SER A 22 17.09 1.52 17.30
N GLU A 23 18.24 1.05 17.78
CA GLU A 23 19.52 1.81 17.75
C GLU A 23 19.95 2.10 16.30
N TRP A 24 19.82 1.11 15.42
CA TRP A 24 20.12 1.29 13.99
C TRP A 24 19.21 2.35 13.35
N CYS A 25 17.89 2.28 13.53
CA CYS A 25 16.95 3.27 13.02
C CYS A 25 17.29 4.67 13.55
N LYS A 26 17.60 4.76 14.85
CA LYS A 26 17.98 6.03 15.48
C LYS A 26 19.25 6.59 14.89
N ALA A 27 20.31 5.79 14.78
CA ALA A 27 21.61 6.23 14.25
C ALA A 27 21.48 6.77 12.82
N VAL A 28 20.73 6.07 11.95
CA VAL A 28 20.49 6.53 10.56
C VAL A 28 19.72 7.83 10.53
N THR A 29 18.70 7.99 11.35
CA THR A 29 17.85 9.19 11.33
C THR A 29 18.45 10.37 12.09
N ASP A 30 19.36 10.14 13.01
CA ASP A 30 20.15 11.22 13.66
C ASP A 30 21.18 11.80 12.65
N GLU A 31 21.82 10.95 11.85
CA GLU A 31 22.76 11.38 10.82
C GLU A 31 22.05 12.01 9.61
N TYR A 32 20.90 11.44 9.22
CA TYR A 32 20.10 11.89 8.06
C TYR A 32 18.65 12.11 8.46
N PRO A 33 18.28 13.28 9.04
CA PRO A 33 16.94 13.52 9.59
C PRO A 33 15.78 13.40 8.60
N ASP A 34 16.04 13.69 7.32
CA ASP A 34 15.04 13.58 6.23
C ASP A 34 14.98 12.19 5.58
N PHE A 35 15.87 11.28 5.99
CA PHE A 35 15.93 9.93 5.47
C PHE A 35 14.79 9.08 6.05
N ASN A 36 14.12 8.30 5.20
CA ASN A 36 13.07 7.41 5.66
C ASN A 36 13.47 5.94 5.61
N ILE A 37 13.13 5.21 6.67
CA ILE A 37 13.23 3.76 6.74
C ILE A 37 11.81 3.21 6.78
N VAL A 38 11.51 2.33 5.84
CA VAL A 38 10.26 1.54 5.82
C VAL A 38 10.60 0.14 6.30
N GLY A 39 10.03 -0.27 7.42
CA GLY A 39 10.17 -1.65 7.92
C GLY A 39 9.06 -2.54 7.36
N GLU A 40 9.45 -3.68 6.80
CA GLU A 40 8.49 -4.71 6.50
C GLU A 40 8.01 -5.34 7.80
N THR A 41 6.78 -5.03 8.16
CA THR A 41 6.09 -5.49 9.37
C THR A 41 4.92 -6.40 8.97
N TRP A 42 5.23 -7.57 8.41
CA TRP A 42 4.21 -8.53 8.01
C TRP A 42 3.61 -9.24 9.22
N LEU A 43 2.64 -8.58 9.83
CA LEU A 43 1.95 -9.01 11.04
C LEU A 43 0.44 -8.94 10.82
N ASN A 44 -0.30 -9.79 11.54
CA ASN A 44 -1.71 -10.09 11.24
C ASN A 44 -2.72 -9.08 11.82
N SER A 45 -2.27 -8.08 12.57
CA SER A 45 -3.17 -7.07 13.13
C SER A 45 -2.50 -5.70 13.23
N ASN A 46 -3.34 -4.66 13.16
CA ASN A 46 -2.91 -3.29 13.35
C ASN A 46 -2.23 -3.05 14.71
N VAL A 47 -2.68 -3.73 15.75
CA VAL A 47 -2.06 -3.66 17.10
C VAL A 47 -0.61 -4.15 17.04
N LEU A 48 -0.36 -5.30 16.41
CA LEU A 48 1.00 -5.86 16.26
C LEU A 48 1.88 -4.97 15.38
N VAL A 49 1.33 -4.45 14.27
CA VAL A 49 2.06 -3.53 13.37
C VAL A 49 2.39 -2.24 14.09
N SER A 50 1.44 -1.67 14.84
CA SER A 50 1.62 -0.40 15.56
C SER A 50 2.71 -0.46 16.63
N PHE A 51 2.95 -1.64 17.23
CA PHE A 51 4.04 -1.84 18.18
C PHE A 51 5.41 -1.45 17.59
N TRP A 52 5.61 -1.69 16.30
CA TRP A 52 6.86 -1.41 15.60
C TRP A 52 6.99 0.02 15.08
N GLN A 53 5.95 0.82 15.15
CA GLN A 53 6.04 2.22 14.74
C GLN A 53 6.74 3.06 15.82
N LYS A 54 7.55 4.03 15.38
CA LYS A 54 8.14 5.03 16.28
C LYS A 54 7.08 5.69 17.16
N ASP A 55 7.41 5.89 18.43
CA ASP A 55 6.54 6.51 19.44
C ASP A 55 5.25 5.72 19.74
N SER A 56 5.25 4.42 19.44
CA SER A 56 4.15 3.52 19.76
C SER A 56 3.93 3.45 21.29
N ARG A 57 2.69 3.71 21.72
CA ARG A 57 2.30 3.55 23.13
C ARG A 57 2.36 2.10 23.60
N LEU A 58 2.22 1.14 22.68
CA LEU A 58 2.25 -0.29 22.98
C LEU A 58 3.67 -0.79 23.22
N ALA A 59 4.69 -0.13 22.70
CA ALA A 59 6.08 -0.48 22.91
C ALA A 59 6.69 0.17 24.17
N ALA A 60 6.02 1.17 24.74
CA ALA A 60 6.56 1.92 25.88
C ALA A 60 6.96 1.04 27.07
N PRO A 61 8.09 1.31 27.75
CA PRO A 61 8.96 2.49 27.57
C PRO A 61 9.97 2.39 26.41
N ARG A 62 9.99 1.29 25.66
CA ARG A 62 10.86 1.11 24.48
C ARG A 62 10.32 1.90 23.30
N ASN A 63 11.20 2.26 22.37
CA ASN A 63 10.84 2.92 21.12
C ASN A 63 11.57 2.25 19.96
N SER A 64 10.87 1.87 18.91
CA SER A 64 11.50 1.25 17.74
C SER A 64 12.30 2.23 16.89
N ASN A 65 12.03 3.53 17.01
CA ASN A 65 12.56 4.59 16.14
C ASN A 65 12.24 4.41 14.62
N LEU A 66 11.45 3.42 14.26
CA LEU A 66 11.01 3.13 12.89
C LEU A 66 9.82 4.01 12.51
N ARG A 67 10.02 4.98 11.63
CA ARG A 67 8.98 5.94 11.25
C ARG A 67 7.85 5.28 10.47
N THR A 68 8.18 4.47 9.47
CA THR A 68 7.22 3.90 8.53
C THR A 68 7.17 2.39 8.65
N VAL A 69 5.99 1.86 8.90
CA VAL A 69 5.69 0.43 8.94
C VAL A 69 4.73 0.05 7.81
N MET A 70 4.84 -1.15 7.28
CA MET A 70 3.97 -1.64 6.20
C MET A 70 2.65 -2.17 6.76
N ASP A 71 1.54 -1.65 6.22
CA ASP A 71 0.18 -1.95 6.68
C ASP A 71 -0.40 -3.18 5.96
N PHE A 72 0.18 -4.35 6.25
CA PHE A 72 -0.32 -5.63 5.73
C PHE A 72 -1.78 -5.91 6.09
N PRO A 73 -2.24 -5.62 7.33
CA PRO A 73 -3.64 -5.83 7.66
C PRO A 73 -4.60 -5.01 6.80
N LEU A 74 -4.26 -3.74 6.47
CA LEU A 74 -5.09 -2.96 5.56
C LEU A 74 -5.08 -3.55 4.14
N MET A 75 -3.93 -4.03 3.66
CA MET A 75 -3.82 -4.71 2.36
C MET A 75 -4.80 -5.89 2.28
N GLU A 76 -4.85 -6.73 3.30
CA GLU A 76 -5.80 -7.84 3.37
C GLU A 76 -7.27 -7.37 3.38
N GLN A 77 -7.58 -6.32 4.16
CA GLN A 77 -8.93 -5.76 4.17
C GLN A 77 -9.32 -5.16 2.81
N MET A 78 -8.40 -4.47 2.12
CA MET A 78 -8.65 -3.95 0.78
C MET A 78 -8.93 -5.06 -0.22
N ASN A 79 -8.12 -6.12 -0.23
CA ASN A 79 -8.31 -7.24 -1.14
C ASN A 79 -9.69 -7.91 -0.95
N LYS A 80 -10.10 -8.15 0.29
CA LYS A 80 -11.43 -8.70 0.61
C LYS A 80 -12.55 -7.71 0.27
N ALA A 81 -12.42 -6.45 0.70
CA ALA A 81 -13.48 -5.45 0.56
C ALA A 81 -13.89 -5.18 -0.90
N PHE A 82 -12.89 -5.17 -1.80
CA PHE A 82 -13.16 -4.95 -3.23
C PHE A 82 -13.53 -6.23 -4.00
N ASP A 83 -13.45 -7.39 -3.36
CA ASP A 83 -13.86 -8.68 -3.94
C ASP A 83 -15.28 -9.08 -3.53
N GLU A 84 -15.75 -8.58 -2.40
CA GLU A 84 -17.05 -8.90 -1.83
C GLU A 84 -18.13 -7.94 -2.31
N GLU A 85 -19.21 -8.47 -2.89
CA GLU A 85 -20.42 -7.73 -3.24
C GLU A 85 -21.47 -7.86 -2.13
N THR A 86 -21.23 -7.22 -0.99
CA THR A 86 -22.14 -7.25 0.15
C THR A 86 -22.33 -5.88 0.78
N THR A 87 -23.48 -5.68 1.40
CA THR A 87 -23.79 -4.48 2.21
C THR A 87 -23.83 -4.80 3.71
N ASP A 88 -23.42 -6.00 4.09
CA ASP A 88 -23.43 -6.47 5.47
C ASP A 88 -22.32 -5.77 6.30
N TRP A 89 -22.57 -5.72 7.61
CA TRP A 89 -21.66 -5.12 8.58
C TRP A 89 -20.29 -5.82 8.68
N ASN A 90 -20.16 -7.03 8.16
CA ASN A 90 -18.95 -7.85 8.22
C ASN A 90 -18.22 -7.98 6.87
N GLY A 91 -18.69 -7.27 5.83
CA GLY A 91 -18.17 -7.48 4.48
C GLY A 91 -18.10 -6.22 3.65
N GLY A 92 -17.59 -6.37 2.42
CA GLY A 92 -17.46 -5.28 1.47
C GLY A 92 -16.74 -4.05 2.03
N LEU A 93 -17.19 -2.87 1.66
CA LEU A 93 -16.57 -1.61 2.07
C LEU A 93 -16.66 -1.32 3.58
N TYR A 94 -17.51 -2.06 4.33
CA TYR A 94 -17.54 -1.93 5.78
C TYR A 94 -16.24 -2.39 6.43
N ARG A 95 -15.53 -3.36 5.83
CA ARG A 95 -14.20 -3.79 6.29
C ARG A 95 -13.19 -2.65 6.33
N LEU A 96 -13.22 -1.78 5.32
CA LEU A 96 -12.32 -0.63 5.25
C LEU A 96 -12.65 0.40 6.33
N TYR A 97 -13.93 0.65 6.54
CA TYR A 97 -14.39 1.55 7.60
C TYR A 97 -13.98 1.03 8.98
N ASP A 98 -14.32 -0.23 9.28
CA ASP A 98 -14.00 -0.85 10.57
C ASP A 98 -12.50 -0.81 10.85
N TYR A 99 -11.69 -1.20 9.87
CA TYR A 99 -10.24 -1.17 10.02
C TYR A 99 -9.71 0.25 10.29
N LEU A 100 -10.15 1.24 9.53
CA LEU A 100 -9.66 2.62 9.67
C LEU A 100 -10.16 3.29 10.97
N THR A 101 -11.26 2.84 11.58
CA THR A 101 -11.66 3.33 12.92
C THR A 101 -10.64 2.98 14.00
N GLN A 102 -9.81 1.98 13.75
CA GLN A 102 -8.78 1.51 14.67
C GLN A 102 -7.44 2.23 14.49
N ASP A 103 -7.34 3.23 13.62
CA ASP A 103 -6.12 4.04 13.41
C ASP A 103 -5.60 4.70 14.70
N LEU A 104 -6.43 4.79 15.72
CA LEU A 104 -6.06 5.30 17.06
C LEU A 104 -4.94 4.50 17.75
N VAL A 105 -4.66 3.25 17.32
CA VAL A 105 -3.57 2.43 17.88
C VAL A 105 -2.20 2.86 17.36
N TYR A 106 -2.15 3.49 16.18
CA TYR A 106 -0.91 3.98 15.60
C TYR A 106 -0.48 5.32 16.20
N ALA A 107 0.83 5.49 16.37
CA ALA A 107 1.38 6.79 16.75
C ALA A 107 1.21 7.82 15.64
N ASP A 108 1.41 7.41 14.39
CA ASP A 108 1.21 8.23 13.20
C ASP A 108 0.67 7.42 12.02
N PRO A 109 -0.66 7.37 11.84
CA PRO A 109 -1.26 6.65 10.73
C PRO A 109 -0.94 7.23 9.35
N MET A 110 -0.45 8.49 9.26
CA MET A 110 -0.03 9.10 8.00
C MET A 110 1.31 8.55 7.49
N ASN A 111 2.11 7.95 8.36
CA ASN A 111 3.39 7.31 8.02
C ASN A 111 3.28 5.78 7.88
N LEU A 112 2.10 5.25 7.62
CA LEU A 112 1.94 3.85 7.24
C LEU A 112 2.14 3.68 5.74
N LEU A 113 2.95 2.70 5.32
CA LEU A 113 3.04 2.31 3.91
C LEU A 113 1.83 1.43 3.58
N VAL A 114 1.01 1.89 2.65
CA VAL A 114 -0.22 1.20 2.23
C VAL A 114 -0.08 0.69 0.79
N PHE A 115 -0.60 -0.49 0.50
CA PHE A 115 -0.44 -1.15 -0.79
C PHE A 115 -1.55 -2.17 -1.04
N LEU A 116 -1.82 -2.48 -2.31
CA LEU A 116 -2.77 -3.52 -2.71
C LEU A 116 -2.10 -4.89 -2.81
N ASP A 117 -0.87 -4.89 -3.27
CA ASP A 117 -0.03 -6.07 -3.49
C ASP A 117 1.46 -5.68 -3.43
N ASN A 118 2.32 -6.69 -3.37
CA ASN A 118 3.75 -6.54 -3.47
C ASN A 118 4.39 -7.79 -4.09
N HIS A 119 5.71 -7.91 -4.04
CA HIS A 119 6.46 -9.04 -4.60
C HIS A 119 6.29 -10.36 -3.84
N ASP A 120 5.66 -10.36 -2.66
CA ASP A 120 5.46 -11.53 -1.81
C ASP A 120 3.99 -11.95 -1.69
N THR A 121 3.07 -11.15 -2.21
CA THR A 121 1.62 -11.42 -2.17
C THR A 121 1.07 -11.67 -3.58
N SER A 122 -0.09 -12.33 -3.68
CA SER A 122 -0.81 -12.39 -4.94
C SER A 122 -1.03 -10.98 -5.49
N ARG A 123 -0.91 -10.82 -6.82
CA ARG A 123 -1.23 -9.55 -7.48
C ARG A 123 -2.71 -9.23 -7.28
N PHE A 124 -3.03 -7.96 -7.02
CA PHE A 124 -4.40 -7.52 -6.81
C PHE A 124 -5.31 -7.85 -8.00
N TYR A 125 -4.78 -7.74 -9.23
CA TYR A 125 -5.47 -8.15 -10.45
C TYR A 125 -5.09 -9.59 -10.79
N LEU A 126 -5.76 -10.57 -10.15
CA LEU A 126 -5.48 -12.00 -10.29
C LEU A 126 -5.76 -12.52 -11.70
N ASN A 127 -5.09 -13.62 -12.07
CA ASN A 127 -5.20 -14.25 -13.39
C ASN A 127 -6.39 -15.23 -13.50
N GLU A 128 -7.44 -15.00 -12.75
CA GLU A 128 -8.68 -15.77 -12.82
C GLU A 128 -9.79 -14.89 -13.39
N GLU A 129 -10.55 -15.39 -14.37
CA GLU A 129 -11.59 -14.61 -15.03
C GLU A 129 -12.60 -14.01 -14.05
N ALA A 130 -12.96 -14.78 -13.01
CA ALA A 130 -13.94 -14.36 -11.99
C ALA A 130 -13.47 -13.16 -11.15
N THR A 131 -12.16 -12.92 -11.03
CA THR A 131 -11.58 -11.87 -10.19
C THR A 131 -11.01 -10.70 -11.00
N GLN A 132 -10.79 -10.87 -12.31
CA GLN A 132 -10.33 -9.82 -13.20
C GLN A 132 -11.45 -8.83 -13.52
N ASN A 133 -11.56 -7.78 -12.72
CA ASN A 133 -12.57 -6.73 -12.88
C ASN A 133 -11.92 -5.34 -12.88
N ILE A 134 -12.01 -4.64 -14.00
CA ILE A 134 -11.41 -3.31 -14.17
C ILE A 134 -12.06 -2.26 -13.25
N ASP A 135 -13.33 -2.39 -12.95
CA ASP A 135 -14.03 -1.44 -12.06
C ASP A 135 -13.63 -1.64 -10.60
N ARG A 136 -13.49 -2.90 -10.18
CA ARG A 136 -12.88 -3.25 -8.88
C ARG A 136 -11.47 -2.67 -8.76
N TYR A 137 -10.64 -2.86 -9.78
CA TYR A 137 -9.30 -2.30 -9.84
C TYR A 137 -9.30 -0.76 -9.69
N LYS A 138 -10.16 -0.07 -10.43
CA LYS A 138 -10.27 1.40 -10.35
C LYS A 138 -10.72 1.88 -8.97
N GLN A 139 -11.70 1.22 -8.36
CA GLN A 139 -12.16 1.53 -7.00
C GLN A 139 -11.03 1.36 -5.98
N ALA A 140 -10.30 0.25 -6.06
CA ALA A 140 -9.18 -0.02 -5.17
C ALA A 140 -8.05 0.99 -5.33
N LEU A 141 -7.72 1.39 -6.57
CA LEU A 141 -6.73 2.45 -6.82
C LEU A 141 -7.15 3.80 -6.24
N VAL A 142 -8.42 4.19 -6.42
CA VAL A 142 -8.93 5.43 -5.81
C VAL A 142 -8.77 5.37 -4.31
N PHE A 143 -9.17 4.27 -3.68
CA PHE A 143 -9.03 4.12 -2.24
C PHE A 143 -7.56 4.18 -1.81
N LEU A 144 -6.68 3.37 -2.41
CA LEU A 144 -5.24 3.36 -2.13
C LEU A 144 -4.62 4.76 -2.21
N LEU A 145 -4.94 5.50 -3.27
CA LEU A 145 -4.32 6.79 -3.57
C LEU A 145 -4.97 7.98 -2.87
N THR A 146 -6.08 7.79 -2.18
CA THR A 146 -6.80 8.87 -1.47
C THR A 146 -7.00 8.62 0.02
N THR A 147 -6.81 7.40 0.50
CA THR A 147 -6.82 7.08 1.94
C THR A 147 -5.58 7.66 2.63
N ARG A 148 -5.48 7.48 3.95
CA ARG A 148 -4.32 7.89 4.74
C ARG A 148 -3.09 7.02 4.42
N GLY A 149 -1.90 7.51 4.73
CA GLY A 149 -0.64 6.79 4.57
C GLY A 149 0.10 7.11 3.27
N ILE A 150 1.17 6.38 3.03
CA ILE A 150 2.08 6.51 1.90
C ILE A 150 1.78 5.37 0.93
N PRO A 151 1.17 5.62 -0.24
CA PRO A 151 0.82 4.54 -1.15
C PRO A 151 2.04 3.98 -1.87
N GLN A 152 2.14 2.65 -1.90
CA GLN A 152 3.07 1.89 -2.72
C GLN A 152 2.30 1.21 -3.86
N ILE A 153 2.82 1.33 -5.07
CA ILE A 153 2.33 0.63 -6.26
C ILE A 153 3.42 -0.35 -6.70
N TYR A 154 3.06 -1.61 -6.84
CA TYR A 154 3.96 -2.62 -7.36
C TYR A 154 4.02 -2.51 -8.89
N TYR A 155 5.21 -2.68 -9.49
CA TYR A 155 5.38 -2.55 -10.95
C TYR A 155 4.46 -3.53 -11.71
N GLY A 156 3.95 -3.09 -12.84
CA GLY A 156 3.03 -3.87 -13.67
C GLY A 156 1.57 -3.78 -13.25
N THR A 157 1.26 -3.20 -12.07
CA THR A 157 -0.12 -2.92 -11.67
C THR A 157 -0.80 -1.99 -12.66
N GLU A 158 -0.05 -1.04 -13.24
CA GLU A 158 -0.52 -0.08 -14.25
C GLU A 158 -0.95 -0.73 -15.57
N ILE A 159 -0.52 -1.94 -15.85
CA ILE A 159 -0.89 -2.72 -17.03
C ILE A 159 -1.60 -4.02 -16.70
N LEU A 160 -2.16 -4.11 -15.50
CA LEU A 160 -2.94 -5.27 -15.04
C LEU A 160 -2.15 -6.58 -15.04
N MET A 161 -0.87 -6.57 -14.65
CA MET A 161 -0.14 -7.82 -14.45
C MET A 161 -0.81 -8.61 -13.32
N ALA A 162 -1.09 -9.89 -13.60
CA ALA A 162 -1.82 -10.78 -12.72
C ALA A 162 -0.98 -12.01 -12.37
N ALA A 163 -0.99 -12.41 -11.12
CA ALA A 163 -0.38 -13.66 -10.66
C ALA A 163 -0.88 -14.03 -9.27
N ASP A 164 -1.03 -15.32 -9.01
CA ASP A 164 -1.35 -15.85 -7.70
C ASP A 164 -0.09 -16.36 -6.99
N LYS A 165 0.03 -16.07 -5.70
CA LYS A 165 1.10 -16.59 -4.81
C LYS A 165 1.18 -18.11 -4.81
N ALA A 166 0.06 -18.80 -4.95
CA ALA A 166 0.00 -20.26 -5.03
C ALA A 166 0.84 -20.82 -6.20
N ASN A 167 1.08 -20.03 -7.25
CA ASN A 167 1.90 -20.39 -8.41
C ASN A 167 3.40 -20.08 -8.21
N GLY A 168 3.80 -19.66 -7.03
CA GLY A 168 5.17 -19.38 -6.63
C GLY A 168 5.66 -17.97 -6.94
N ASP A 169 6.71 -17.55 -6.24
CA ASP A 169 7.23 -16.18 -6.26
C ASP A 169 7.74 -15.74 -7.64
N GLY A 170 8.29 -16.65 -8.42
CA GLY A 170 8.74 -16.34 -9.78
C GLY A 170 7.61 -15.83 -10.68
N ARG A 171 6.36 -16.25 -10.43
CA ARG A 171 5.20 -15.74 -11.17
C ARG A 171 4.79 -14.33 -10.72
N LEU A 172 4.89 -14.05 -9.43
CA LEU A 172 4.63 -12.70 -8.89
C LEU A 172 5.64 -11.67 -9.41
N ARG A 173 6.88 -12.12 -9.64
CA ARG A 173 8.05 -11.31 -9.98
C ARG A 173 8.46 -11.43 -11.44
N CYS A 174 7.52 -11.81 -12.33
CA CYS A 174 7.76 -11.83 -13.76
C CYS A 174 8.22 -10.46 -14.27
N ASP A 175 9.11 -10.47 -15.26
CA ASP A 175 9.59 -9.25 -15.91
C ASP A 175 8.42 -8.43 -16.49
N PHE A 176 8.57 -7.11 -16.44
CA PHE A 176 7.66 -6.21 -17.14
C PHE A 176 7.82 -6.42 -18.65
N PRO A 177 6.72 -6.67 -19.40
CA PRO A 177 6.81 -6.93 -20.83
C PRO A 177 7.42 -5.75 -21.60
N GLY A 178 8.59 -5.97 -22.20
CA GLY A 178 9.36 -4.97 -22.93
C GLY A 178 10.62 -4.49 -22.20
N GLY A 179 10.94 -5.07 -21.03
CA GLY A 179 12.18 -4.80 -20.32
C GLY A 179 13.43 -5.36 -20.97
N TRP A 180 13.27 -6.37 -21.85
CA TRP A 180 14.38 -7.07 -22.49
C TRP A 180 14.33 -6.99 -24.03
N LYS A 181 15.50 -7.07 -24.65
CA LYS A 181 15.66 -6.94 -26.12
C LYS A 181 14.80 -7.93 -26.95
N TYR A 182 14.55 -9.10 -26.40
CA TYR A 182 13.86 -10.19 -27.11
C TYR A 182 12.43 -10.41 -26.63
N ASP A 183 11.90 -9.50 -25.84
CA ASP A 183 10.52 -9.60 -25.41
C ASP A 183 9.57 -9.55 -26.62
N PRO A 184 8.60 -10.46 -26.70
CA PRO A 184 7.67 -10.52 -27.83
C PRO A 184 6.73 -9.32 -27.90
N ARG A 185 6.61 -8.58 -26.78
CA ARG A 185 5.75 -7.40 -26.65
C ARG A 185 6.40 -6.37 -25.73
N ASN A 186 6.28 -5.10 -26.07
CA ASN A 186 6.81 -4.01 -25.28
C ASN A 186 5.68 -3.11 -24.79
N CYS A 187 5.23 -3.32 -23.56
CA CYS A 187 4.12 -2.57 -22.95
C CYS A 187 4.48 -1.16 -22.46
N PHE A 188 5.71 -0.68 -22.65
CA PHE A 188 6.03 0.74 -22.48
C PHE A 188 5.34 1.57 -23.57
N TYR A 189 5.05 1.00 -24.74
CA TYR A 189 4.35 1.68 -25.83
C TYR A 189 2.86 1.36 -25.81
N GLU A 190 2.04 2.40 -25.97
CA GLU A 190 0.58 2.31 -26.00
C GLU A 190 0.06 1.31 -27.04
N ALA A 191 0.63 1.33 -28.24
CA ALA A 191 0.24 0.45 -29.34
C ALA A 191 0.40 -1.05 -29.04
N ASN A 192 1.22 -1.40 -28.07
CA ASN A 192 1.49 -2.80 -27.70
C ASN A 192 0.71 -3.26 -26.46
N ARG A 193 -0.03 -2.37 -25.82
CA ARG A 193 -0.93 -2.72 -24.73
C ARG A 193 -2.31 -3.10 -25.28
N THR A 194 -3.01 -3.97 -24.58
CA THR A 194 -4.44 -4.24 -24.90
C THR A 194 -5.29 -2.99 -24.60
N PRO A 195 -6.51 -2.89 -25.17
CA PRO A 195 -7.42 -1.78 -24.82
C PRO A 195 -7.64 -1.64 -23.32
N GLN A 196 -7.83 -2.76 -22.59
CA GLN A 196 -8.03 -2.76 -21.14
C GLN A 196 -6.77 -2.33 -20.38
N GLN A 197 -5.58 -2.73 -20.84
CA GLN A 197 -4.31 -2.26 -20.27
C GLN A 197 -4.11 -0.76 -20.49
N ASN A 198 -4.49 -0.23 -21.65
CA ASN A 198 -4.45 1.21 -21.92
C ASN A 198 -5.43 1.98 -21.04
N GLU A 199 -6.61 1.43 -20.81
CA GLU A 199 -7.60 2.00 -19.89
C GLU A 199 -7.06 2.07 -18.47
N ALA A 200 -6.49 0.98 -17.94
CA ALA A 200 -5.88 0.92 -16.61
C ALA A 200 -4.72 1.89 -16.46
N PHE A 201 -3.80 1.88 -17.43
CA PHE A 201 -2.63 2.77 -17.46
C PHE A 201 -3.05 4.25 -17.44
N THR A 202 -3.96 4.62 -18.32
CA THR A 202 -4.43 6.01 -18.43
C THR A 202 -5.17 6.46 -17.16
N TYR A 203 -5.97 5.57 -16.59
CA TYR A 203 -6.68 5.85 -15.34
C TYR A 203 -5.70 6.08 -14.18
N MET A 204 -4.75 5.19 -13.98
CA MET A 204 -3.72 5.32 -12.96
C MET A 204 -2.88 6.59 -13.16
N GLN A 205 -2.44 6.86 -14.39
CA GLN A 205 -1.65 8.04 -14.72
C GLN A 205 -2.38 9.33 -14.33
N LYS A 206 -3.66 9.47 -14.72
CA LYS A 206 -4.48 10.64 -14.38
C LYS A 206 -4.65 10.81 -12.87
N LEU A 207 -4.90 9.71 -12.16
CA LEU A 207 -5.10 9.71 -10.72
C LEU A 207 -3.81 10.09 -9.97
N LEU A 208 -2.66 9.58 -10.41
CA LEU A 208 -1.36 9.93 -9.85
C LEU A 208 -0.98 11.40 -10.10
N GLN A 209 -1.23 11.89 -11.32
CA GLN A 209 -1.00 13.30 -11.65
C GLN A 209 -1.87 14.23 -10.80
N TRP A 210 -3.16 13.88 -10.65
CA TRP A 210 -4.07 14.61 -9.78
C TRP A 210 -3.59 14.59 -8.32
N ARG A 211 -3.19 13.43 -7.80
CA ARG A 211 -2.66 13.28 -6.44
C ARG A 211 -1.41 14.12 -6.22
N LYS A 212 -0.48 14.12 -7.17
CA LYS A 212 0.78 14.88 -7.09
C LYS A 212 0.54 16.39 -6.90
N GLY A 213 -0.49 16.93 -7.51
CA GLY A 213 -0.88 18.35 -7.38
C GLY A 213 -1.79 18.66 -6.20
N ASN A 214 -2.14 17.65 -5.36
CA ASN A 214 -3.16 17.82 -4.34
C ASN A 214 -2.60 17.59 -2.93
N GLU A 215 -2.14 18.68 -2.29
CA GLU A 215 -1.61 18.62 -0.92
C GLU A 215 -2.60 18.09 0.12
N VAL A 216 -3.91 18.30 -0.10
CA VAL A 216 -4.94 17.81 0.82
C VAL A 216 -4.90 16.29 0.93
N ILE A 217 -4.64 15.60 -0.18
CA ILE A 217 -4.50 14.14 -0.17
C ILE A 217 -3.20 13.70 0.50
N ALA A 218 -2.10 14.44 0.29
CA ALA A 218 -0.81 14.07 0.86
C ALA A 218 -0.71 14.39 2.38
N LYS A 219 -1.30 15.51 2.83
CA LYS A 219 -1.10 16.06 4.18
C LYS A 219 -2.36 16.11 5.04
N GLY A 220 -3.53 15.97 4.43
CA GLY A 220 -4.81 16.10 5.13
C GLY A 220 -5.13 14.93 6.06
N ARG A 221 -5.85 15.19 7.13
CA ARG A 221 -6.40 14.16 8.02
C ARG A 221 -7.58 13.47 7.34
N LEU A 222 -7.72 12.17 7.59
CA LEU A 222 -8.87 11.39 7.16
C LEU A 222 -10.05 11.65 8.10
N LYS A 223 -11.23 11.92 7.51
CA LYS A 223 -12.52 11.87 8.19
C LYS A 223 -13.44 10.96 7.39
N HIS A 224 -14.07 9.99 8.04
CA HIS A 224 -14.86 9.00 7.36
C HIS A 224 -16.16 8.71 8.11
N PHE A 225 -17.11 8.08 7.40
CA PHE A 225 -18.46 7.82 7.88
C PHE A 225 -18.80 6.35 7.66
N ALA A 226 -19.61 5.77 8.56
CA ALA A 226 -20.04 4.38 8.42
C ALA A 226 -20.70 4.15 7.05
N PRO A 227 -20.33 3.08 6.34
CA PRO A 227 -20.95 2.75 5.07
C PRO A 227 -22.45 2.49 5.21
N ASN A 228 -23.19 2.88 4.19
CA ASN A 228 -24.62 2.63 4.11
C ASN A 228 -24.96 2.14 2.71
N LYS A 229 -25.65 1.01 2.59
CA LYS A 229 -26.06 0.38 1.32
C LYS A 229 -24.91 0.23 0.31
N GLY A 230 -23.74 -0.21 0.79
CA GLY A 230 -22.56 -0.40 -0.05
C GLY A 230 -21.84 0.88 -0.46
N ILE A 231 -22.22 2.04 0.09
CA ILE A 231 -21.55 3.32 -0.16
C ILE A 231 -20.72 3.69 1.07
N TYR A 232 -19.42 3.85 0.86
CA TYR A 232 -18.47 4.35 1.88
C TYR A 232 -18.01 5.76 1.51
N VAL A 233 -18.22 6.69 2.46
CA VAL A 233 -17.86 8.11 2.27
C VAL A 233 -16.74 8.49 3.22
N TYR A 234 -15.70 9.10 2.70
CA TYR A 234 -14.64 9.72 3.49
C TYR A 234 -14.15 11.02 2.84
N ALA A 235 -13.51 11.84 3.63
CA ALA A 235 -12.95 13.12 3.21
C ALA A 235 -11.52 13.26 3.75
N ARG A 236 -10.74 14.06 3.04
CA ARG A 236 -9.43 14.52 3.50
C ARG A 236 -9.53 16.00 3.83
N LYS A 237 -9.05 16.40 5.00
CA LYS A 237 -9.06 17.81 5.45
C LYS A 237 -7.65 18.25 5.78
N TYR A 238 -7.22 19.37 5.17
CA TYR A 238 -5.94 20.02 5.40
C TYR A 238 -6.18 21.51 5.69
N GLY A 239 -5.61 22.02 6.78
CA GLY A 239 -5.92 23.36 7.25
C GLY A 239 -7.28 23.45 7.98
N ASN A 240 -7.68 24.66 8.30
CA ASN A 240 -8.92 24.97 9.04
C ASN A 240 -10.17 24.87 8.17
#